data_f751fe0259f0480b32fd966f58600f6c
#
_entry.id   f751fe0259f0480b32fd966f58600f6c
#
_cell.length_a   1.000
_cell.length_b   1.000
_cell.length_c   1.000
_cell.angle_alpha   90.00
_cell.angle_beta   90.00
_cell.angle_gamma   90.00
#
_symmetry.space_group_name_H-M   'P 1'
#
loop_
_entity.id
_entity.type
_entity.pdbx_description
1 polymer ?
#
loop_
_entity_poly.entity_id
_entity_poly.type
_entity_poly.pdbx_seq_one_letter_code
_entity_poly.pdbx_strand_id
1 'polypeptide(L)'
;MDAITYTHARSHLAETMEKVCDDHAPVIITRKNQRSVVILSLEDYQALEETAYLLRSPKNARRLLASIAELEAGSGTERELLE
;
A
#
# COMPACT_ATOMS: atom_id res chain seq x y z
N MET A 1 -2.62 7.14 4.76
CA MET A 1 -1.79 7.50 3.61
C MET A 1 -1.57 9.01 3.63
N ASP A 2 -0.33 9.42 3.58
CA ASP A 2 0.00 10.86 3.62
C ASP A 2 -0.26 11.51 2.27
N ALA A 3 -0.61 12.79 2.32
CA ALA A 3 -0.80 13.58 1.12
C ALA A 3 0.15 14.78 1.17
N ILE A 4 0.88 15.00 0.09
CA ILE A 4 1.78 16.15 -0.04
C ILE A 4 1.48 16.90 -1.33
N THR A 5 1.89 18.15 -1.39
CA THR A 5 1.69 18.95 -2.58
C THR A 5 2.73 18.62 -3.64
N TYR A 6 2.39 18.89 -4.89
CA TYR A 6 3.34 18.74 -6.00
C TYR A 6 4.62 19.54 -5.78
N THR A 7 4.50 20.78 -5.28
CA THR A 7 5.65 21.63 -5.03
C THR A 7 6.58 20.99 -3.99
N HIS A 8 6.01 20.46 -2.91
CA HIS A 8 6.80 19.78 -1.89
C HIS A 8 7.47 18.53 -2.46
N ALA A 9 6.71 17.72 -3.18
CA ALA A 9 7.24 16.49 -3.79
C ALA A 9 8.40 16.79 -4.74
N ARG A 10 8.25 17.82 -5.58
CA ARG A 10 9.29 18.23 -6.51
C ARG A 10 10.58 18.65 -5.81
N SER A 11 10.43 19.41 -4.73
CA SER A 11 11.58 19.93 -3.96
C SER A 11 12.27 18.83 -3.15
N HIS A 12 11.56 17.77 -2.77
CA HIS A 12 12.06 16.71 -1.90
C HIS A 12 11.84 15.32 -2.51
N LEU A 13 12.00 15.21 -3.83
CA LEU A 13 11.65 13.99 -4.54
C LEU A 13 12.46 12.77 -4.07
N ALA A 14 13.78 12.93 -3.94
CA ALA A 14 14.63 11.84 -3.49
C ALA A 14 14.25 11.35 -2.10
N GLU A 15 14.01 12.28 -1.17
CA GLU A 15 13.58 11.93 0.19
C GLU A 15 12.22 11.25 0.18
N THR A 16 11.29 11.74 -0.63
CA THR A 16 9.96 11.15 -0.76
C THR A 16 10.04 9.73 -1.27
N MET A 17 10.86 9.49 -2.29
CA MET A 17 11.06 8.16 -2.86
C MET A 17 11.66 7.20 -1.85
N GLU A 18 12.68 7.63 -1.11
CA GLU A 18 13.28 6.80 -0.06
C GLU A 18 12.29 6.48 1.04
N LYS A 19 11.51 7.47 1.44
CA LYS A 19 10.52 7.28 2.50
C LYS A 19 9.43 6.28 2.13
N VAL A 20 8.90 6.36 0.90
CA VAL A 20 7.87 5.40 0.49
C VAL A 20 8.41 3.99 0.40
N CYS A 21 9.69 3.82 0.08
CA CYS A 21 10.33 2.51 0.06
C CYS A 21 10.61 1.98 1.46
N ASP A 22 11.15 2.81 2.33
CA ASP A 22 11.53 2.40 3.69
C ASP A 22 10.30 2.11 4.55
N ASP A 23 9.29 2.95 4.46
CA ASP A 23 8.10 2.85 5.29
C ASP A 23 7.03 1.94 4.68
N HIS A 24 7.20 1.52 3.43
CA HIS A 24 6.17 0.80 2.67
C HIS A 24 4.82 1.53 2.73
N ALA A 25 4.88 2.85 2.68
CA ALA A 25 3.71 3.71 2.82
C ALA A 25 3.53 4.60 1.60
N PRO A 26 2.53 4.32 0.76
CA PRO A 26 2.24 5.16 -0.39
C PRO A 26 1.93 6.60 0.02
N VAL A 27 2.25 7.53 -0.86
CA VAL A 27 2.03 8.96 -0.64
C VAL A 27 1.23 9.53 -1.80
N ILE A 28 0.19 10.28 -1.48
CA ILE A 28 -0.64 10.96 -2.48
C ILE A 28 0.01 12.31 -2.79
N ILE A 29 0.18 12.59 -4.09
CA ILE A 29 0.65 13.90 -4.55
C ILE A 29 -0.54 14.64 -5.12
N THR A 30 -0.85 15.79 -4.53
CA THR A 30 -1.96 16.62 -4.95
C THR A 30 -1.47 17.79 -5.79
N ARG A 31 -2.25 18.17 -6.80
CA ARG A 31 -1.98 19.36 -7.61
C ARG A 31 -3.25 20.19 -7.65
N LYS A 32 -3.10 21.49 -7.51
CA LYS A 32 -4.22 22.40 -7.56
C LYS A 32 -4.90 22.33 -8.93
N ASN A 33 -6.21 22.08 -8.91
CA ASN A 33 -7.02 21.98 -10.12
C ASN A 33 -6.60 20.88 -11.10
N GLN A 34 -5.87 19.86 -10.61
CA GLN A 34 -5.42 18.75 -11.44
C GLN A 34 -5.59 17.42 -10.72
N ARG A 35 -5.42 16.34 -11.49
CA ARG A 35 -5.57 15.00 -10.93
C ARG A 35 -4.47 14.68 -9.96
N SER A 36 -4.82 14.06 -8.85
CA SER A 36 -3.84 13.56 -7.88
C SER A 36 -3.25 12.24 -8.36
N VAL A 37 -2.04 11.96 -7.90
CA VAL A 37 -1.34 10.71 -8.21
C VAL A 37 -0.84 10.09 -6.91
N VAL A 38 -0.39 8.84 -6.99
CA VAL A 38 0.17 8.12 -5.84
C VAL A 38 1.59 7.69 -6.18
N ILE A 39 2.51 7.90 -5.23
CA ILE A 39 3.86 7.34 -5.29
C ILE A 39 3.91 6.17 -4.31
N LEU A 40 4.38 5.02 -4.78
CA LEU A 40 4.62 3.87 -3.91
C LEU A 40 5.86 3.13 -4.44
N SER A 41 6.45 2.28 -3.61
CA SER A 41 7.60 1.51 -4.05
C SER A 41 7.20 0.48 -5.12
N LEU A 42 8.14 0.15 -6.00
CA LEU A 42 7.90 -0.89 -7.00
C LEU A 42 7.56 -2.23 -6.35
N GLU A 43 8.24 -2.54 -5.24
CA GLU A 43 7.96 -3.75 -4.47
C GLU A 43 6.50 -3.80 -4.00
N ASP A 44 6.00 -2.69 -3.45
CA ASP A 44 4.62 -2.61 -2.98
C ASP A 44 3.62 -2.70 -4.14
N TYR A 45 3.94 -2.06 -5.26
CA TYR A 45 3.11 -2.13 -6.45
C TYR A 45 3.01 -3.58 -6.96
N GLN A 46 4.15 -4.29 -7.02
CA GLN A 46 4.17 -5.67 -7.46
C GLN A 46 3.37 -6.58 -6.53
N ALA A 47 3.43 -6.32 -5.22
CA ALA A 47 2.63 -7.06 -4.25
C ALA A 47 1.13 -6.83 -4.48
N LEU A 48 0.73 -5.61 -4.78
CA LEU A 48 -0.66 -5.29 -5.11
C LEU A 48 -1.11 -6.00 -6.40
N GLU A 49 -0.26 -6.01 -7.42
CA GLU A 49 -0.55 -6.70 -8.67
C GLU A 49 -0.75 -8.21 -8.45
N GLU A 50 0.12 -8.80 -7.64
CA GLU A 50 0.03 -10.22 -7.32
C GLU A 50 -1.26 -10.54 -6.58
N THR A 51 -1.63 -9.72 -5.60
CA THR A 51 -2.88 -9.88 -4.88
C THR A 51 -4.08 -9.76 -5.82
N ALA A 52 -4.07 -8.78 -6.71
CA ALA A 52 -5.14 -8.60 -7.70
C ALA A 52 -5.24 -9.81 -8.63
N TYR A 53 -4.10 -10.36 -9.05
CA TYR A 53 -4.06 -11.55 -9.88
C TYR A 53 -4.69 -12.75 -9.16
N LEU A 54 -4.34 -12.97 -7.91
CA LEU A 54 -4.88 -14.08 -7.12
C LEU A 54 -6.39 -13.96 -6.93
N LEU A 55 -6.90 -12.73 -6.80
CA LEU A 55 -8.33 -12.49 -6.63
C LEU A 55 -9.15 -12.67 -7.90
N ARG A 56 -8.53 -12.77 -9.08
CA ARG A 56 -9.23 -13.00 -10.34
C ARG A 56 -9.84 -14.41 -10.43
N SER A 57 -9.24 -15.37 -9.75
CA SER A 57 -9.75 -16.74 -9.71
C SER A 57 -10.67 -16.89 -8.49
N PRO A 58 -11.92 -17.37 -8.66
CA PRO A 58 -12.82 -17.58 -7.53
C PRO A 58 -12.23 -18.50 -6.46
N LYS A 59 -11.50 -19.53 -6.89
CA LYS A 59 -10.86 -20.48 -5.97
C LYS A 59 -9.76 -19.81 -5.16
N ASN A 60 -8.89 -19.02 -5.82
CA ASN A 60 -7.83 -18.30 -5.16
C ASN A 60 -8.36 -17.20 -4.25
N ALA A 61 -9.42 -16.51 -4.69
CA ALA A 61 -10.06 -15.47 -3.89
C ALA A 61 -10.61 -16.06 -2.60
N ARG A 62 -11.30 -17.20 -2.67
CA ARG A 62 -11.83 -17.87 -1.48
C ARG A 62 -10.72 -18.32 -0.55
N ARG A 63 -9.64 -18.86 -1.09
CA ARG A 63 -8.49 -19.29 -0.31
C ARG A 63 -7.82 -18.13 0.42
N LEU A 64 -7.64 -17.02 -0.29
CA LEU A 64 -7.04 -15.82 0.29
C LEU A 64 -7.91 -15.23 1.40
N LEU A 65 -9.20 -15.11 1.15
CA LEU A 65 -10.15 -14.59 2.14
C LEU A 65 -10.25 -15.50 3.36
N ALA A 66 -10.21 -16.81 3.16
CA ALA A 66 -10.20 -17.78 4.26
C ALA A 66 -8.94 -17.62 5.10
N SER A 67 -7.79 -17.43 4.47
CA SER A 67 -6.52 -17.22 5.18
C SER A 67 -6.54 -15.94 6.01
N ILE A 68 -7.09 -14.86 5.46
CA ILE A 68 -7.22 -13.60 6.18
C ILE A 68 -8.15 -13.76 7.39
N ALA A 69 -9.29 -14.41 7.20
CA ALA A 69 -10.25 -14.66 8.28
C ALA A 69 -9.62 -15.50 9.38
N GLU A 70 -8.86 -16.53 9.02
CA GLU A 70 -8.16 -17.38 9.97
C GLU A 70 -7.12 -16.61 10.77
N LEU A 71 -6.35 -15.75 10.12
CA LEU A 71 -5.38 -14.90 10.79
C LEU A 71 -6.05 -13.95 11.75
N GLU A 72 -7.14 -13.30 11.34
CA GLU A 72 -7.87 -12.38 12.19
C GLU A 72 -8.49 -13.09 13.39
N ALA A 73 -9.07 -14.28 13.20
CA ALA A 73 -9.69 -15.04 14.27
C ALA A 73 -8.68 -15.64 15.23
N GLY A 74 -7.54 -16.12 14.70
CA GLY A 74 -6.54 -16.82 15.49
C GLY A 74 -5.44 -15.97 16.09
N SER A 75 -5.26 -14.75 15.63
CA SER A 75 -4.10 -13.93 15.96
C SER A 75 -4.43 -12.50 16.38
N GLY A 76 -5.58 -12.29 16.97
CA GLY A 76 -5.95 -10.98 17.49
C GLY A 76 -4.91 -10.43 18.45
N THR A 77 -4.34 -11.30 19.30
CA THR A 77 -3.28 -10.94 20.22
C THR A 77 -1.99 -10.54 19.49
N GLU A 78 -1.66 -11.26 18.43
CA GLU A 78 -0.47 -10.94 17.62
C GLU A 78 -0.60 -9.59 16.93
N ARG A 79 -1.80 -9.25 16.48
CA ARG A 79 -2.05 -7.94 15.88
C ARG A 79 -1.77 -6.83 16.87
N GLU A 80 -2.18 -6.99 18.10
CA GLU A 80 -1.91 -6.01 19.16
C GLU A 80 -0.41 -5.86 19.41
N LEU A 81 0.34 -6.95 19.33
CA LEU A 81 1.78 -6.91 19.52
C LEU A 81 2.51 -6.23 18.39
N LEU A 82 1.98 -6.29 17.18
CA LEU A 82 2.58 -5.68 16.00
C LEU A 82 2.27 -4.18 15.88
N GLU A 83 1.26 -3.74 16.55
CA GLU A 83 0.90 -2.33 16.60
C GLU A 83 1.70 -1.59 17.66
#